data_008a6eb7437d7504cebf7113ed8aec28
#
_entry.id   008a6eb7437d7504cebf7113ed8aec28
#
_cell.length_a   1.000
_cell.length_b   1.000
_cell.length_c   1.000
_cell.angle_alpha   90.00
_cell.angle_beta   90.00
_cell.angle_gamma   90.00
#
_symmetry.space_group_name_H-M   'P 1'
#
loop_
_entity.id
_entity.type
_entity.pdbx_description
1 polymer ?
#
loop_
_entity_poly.entity_id
_entity_poly.type
_entity_poly.pdbx_seq_one_letter_code
_entity_poly.pdbx_strand_id
1 'polypeptide(L)'
;FEVIEDVKNARSALGIIYFSRFNESVLSGVLAENHLLFTRLFTAAPHVFLSSGHPLAGKERVTLEELEEYPCLSYEQGEYNSFYFAEEILSTVKRRKQIRVSDRATLFNLLIGMNGYTICTGVISRELNGDSINSVPLSADEEIRIGYICRKGEPLGTLGERYLELMRRHIPQDDAIA
;
A
#
# COMPACT_ATOMS: atom_id res chain seq x y z
N PHE A 1 9.90 -4.80 5.37
CA PHE A 1 11.27 -4.67 5.90
C PHE A 1 12.31 -4.89 4.81
N GLU A 2 12.17 -5.91 3.96
CA GLU A 2 13.12 -6.26 2.89
C GLU A 2 13.44 -5.08 1.96
N VAL A 3 12.47 -4.26 1.61
CA VAL A 3 12.67 -3.05 0.80
C VAL A 3 13.71 -2.10 1.44
N ILE A 4 13.66 -1.93 2.76
CA ILE A 4 14.61 -1.09 3.51
C ILE A 4 16.01 -1.71 3.45
N GLU A 5 16.11 -3.03 3.69
CA GLU A 5 17.38 -3.75 3.61
C GLU A 5 17.98 -3.74 2.20
N ASP A 6 17.18 -3.81 1.15
CA ASP A 6 17.64 -3.74 -0.23
C ASP A 6 18.25 -2.38 -0.58
N VAL A 7 17.60 -1.30 -0.16
CA VAL A 7 18.11 0.06 -0.39
C VAL A 7 19.35 0.32 0.45
N LYS A 8 19.36 -0.05 1.73
CA LYS A 8 20.49 0.07 2.65
C LYS A 8 21.74 -0.64 2.10
N ASN A 9 21.56 -1.87 1.63
CA ASN A 9 22.66 -2.71 1.13
C ASN A 9 22.99 -2.46 -0.36
N ALA A 10 22.51 -1.38 -0.96
CA ALA A 10 22.74 -1.02 -2.37
C ALA A 10 22.27 -2.08 -3.39
N ARG A 11 21.37 -3.01 -3.00
CA ARG A 11 20.72 -3.93 -3.94
C ARG A 11 19.67 -3.22 -4.79
N SER A 12 19.09 -2.16 -4.24
CA SER A 12 18.17 -1.25 -4.94
C SER A 12 18.62 0.19 -4.76
N ALA A 13 18.46 1.02 -5.80
CA ALA A 13 18.76 2.46 -5.73
C ALA A 13 17.69 3.22 -4.92
N LEU A 14 16.44 2.77 -5.01
CA LEU A 14 15.31 3.30 -4.28
C LEU A 14 14.34 2.17 -3.89
N GLY A 15 13.47 2.44 -2.92
CA GLY A 15 12.38 1.57 -2.52
C GLY A 15 11.11 2.37 -2.28
N ILE A 16 9.95 1.82 -2.59
CA ILE A 16 8.67 2.46 -2.32
C ILE A 16 8.13 1.94 -1.01
N ILE A 17 7.80 2.87 -0.09
CA ILE A 17 7.18 2.56 1.20
C ILE A 17 6.07 3.56 1.49
N TYR A 18 5.30 3.30 2.53
CA TYR A 18 4.32 4.26 3.03
C TYR A 18 4.52 4.56 4.52
N PHE A 19 4.10 5.74 4.93
CA PHE A 19 3.90 6.13 6.32
C PHE A 19 2.42 6.30 6.63
N SER A 20 2.04 5.86 7.82
CA SER A 20 0.77 6.13 8.47
C SER A 20 1.04 6.64 9.89
N ARG A 21 0.02 7.13 10.58
CA ARG A 21 0.16 7.52 12.00
C ARG A 21 0.73 6.39 12.87
N PHE A 22 0.42 5.15 12.51
CA PHE A 22 0.85 3.98 13.27
C PHE A 22 2.33 3.65 13.13
N ASN A 23 2.89 3.69 11.92
CA ASN A 23 4.24 3.19 11.64
C ASN A 23 5.32 4.28 11.52
N GLU A 24 4.94 5.55 11.40
CA GLU A 24 5.86 6.66 11.11
C GLU A 24 7.02 6.76 12.10
N SER A 25 6.73 6.73 13.39
CA SER A 25 7.77 6.88 14.43
C SER A 25 8.82 5.77 14.35
N VAL A 26 8.38 4.52 14.17
CA VAL A 26 9.27 3.37 14.07
C VAL A 26 10.06 3.39 12.77
N LEU A 27 9.39 3.59 11.64
CA LEU A 27 10.06 3.61 10.33
C LEU A 27 11.03 4.78 10.20
N SER A 28 10.68 5.97 10.70
CA SER A 28 11.59 7.12 10.70
C SER A 28 12.87 6.85 11.49
N GLY A 29 12.77 6.17 12.64
CA GLY A 29 13.94 5.74 13.42
C GLY A 29 14.80 4.76 12.61
N VAL A 30 14.20 3.72 12.04
CA VAL A 30 14.90 2.72 11.23
C VAL A 30 15.59 3.36 10.02
N LEU A 31 14.93 4.29 9.33
CA LEU A 31 15.54 4.98 8.19
C LEU A 31 16.72 5.86 8.60
N ALA A 32 16.58 6.61 9.71
CA ALA A 32 17.65 7.46 10.22
C ALA A 32 18.90 6.65 10.62
N GLU A 33 18.73 5.55 11.34
CA GLU A 33 19.80 4.63 11.74
C GLU A 33 20.55 4.02 10.55
N ASN A 34 19.84 3.82 9.43
CA ASN A 34 20.41 3.25 8.22
C ASN A 34 20.81 4.28 7.16
N HIS A 35 20.87 5.58 7.51
CA HIS A 35 21.21 6.68 6.61
C HIS A 35 20.37 6.73 5.33
N LEU A 36 19.07 6.43 5.46
CA LEU A 36 18.09 6.51 4.38
C LEU A 36 17.25 7.78 4.51
N LEU A 37 16.83 8.32 3.37
CA LEU A 37 15.92 9.46 3.27
C LEU A 37 14.60 8.99 2.71
N PHE A 38 13.50 9.46 3.31
CA PHE A 38 12.16 9.32 2.75
C PHE A 38 11.76 10.61 2.04
N THR A 39 11.26 10.47 0.83
CA THR A 39 10.66 11.59 0.06
C THR A 39 9.24 11.21 -0.32
N ARG A 40 8.28 12.03 0.13
CA ARG A 40 6.87 11.82 -0.16
C ARG A 40 6.58 12.04 -1.66
N LEU A 41 5.79 11.15 -2.24
CA LEU A 41 5.27 11.25 -3.60
C LEU A 41 3.82 11.76 -3.61
N PHE A 42 2.95 11.17 -2.78
CA PHE A 42 1.56 11.58 -2.63
C PHE A 42 0.98 11.12 -1.29
N THR A 43 -0.20 11.63 -0.99
CA THR A 43 -1.00 11.24 0.17
C THR A 43 -2.29 10.61 -0.32
N ALA A 44 -2.80 9.61 0.37
CA ALA A 44 -4.06 8.94 0.05
C ALA A 44 -4.89 8.69 1.31
N ALA A 45 -6.21 8.68 1.15
CA ALA A 45 -7.13 8.14 2.15
C ALA A 45 -7.28 6.62 1.95
N PRO A 46 -7.62 5.86 3.00
CA PRO A 46 -7.88 4.43 2.88
C PRO A 46 -9.03 4.12 1.92
N HIS A 47 -8.82 3.10 1.11
CA HIS A 47 -9.81 2.50 0.22
C HIS A 47 -9.82 0.99 0.41
N VAL A 48 -10.83 0.35 -0.13
CA VAL A 48 -10.86 -1.12 -0.26
C VAL A 48 -10.96 -1.49 -1.73
N PHE A 49 -10.21 -2.51 -2.12
CA PHE A 49 -10.45 -3.19 -3.38
C PHE A 49 -11.49 -4.28 -3.19
N LEU A 50 -12.49 -4.27 -4.03
CA LEU A 50 -13.59 -5.22 -4.09
C LEU A 50 -13.76 -5.71 -5.53
N SER A 51 -14.23 -6.94 -5.74
CA SER A 51 -14.65 -7.32 -7.08
C SER A 51 -15.82 -6.45 -7.54
N SER A 52 -15.95 -6.22 -8.85
CA SER A 52 -17.06 -5.45 -9.42
C SER A 52 -18.44 -6.08 -9.13
N GLY A 53 -18.50 -7.39 -8.88
CA GLY A 53 -19.69 -8.12 -8.46
C GLY A 53 -19.95 -8.17 -6.94
N HIS A 54 -19.07 -7.55 -6.14
CA HIS A 54 -19.20 -7.56 -4.68
C HIS A 54 -20.44 -6.76 -4.23
N PRO A 55 -21.20 -7.20 -3.21
CA PRO A 55 -22.41 -6.48 -2.74
C PRO A 55 -22.15 -5.02 -2.33
N LEU A 56 -20.95 -4.68 -1.91
CA LEU A 56 -20.58 -3.33 -1.51
C LEU A 56 -19.90 -2.51 -2.63
N ALA A 57 -19.67 -3.08 -3.81
CA ALA A 57 -18.90 -2.42 -4.88
C ALA A 57 -19.55 -1.16 -5.46
N GLY A 58 -20.87 -1.01 -5.32
CA GLY A 58 -21.64 0.16 -5.77
C GLY A 58 -21.81 1.26 -4.71
N LYS A 59 -21.22 1.12 -3.54
CA LYS A 59 -21.32 2.14 -2.48
C LYS A 59 -20.37 3.30 -2.73
N GLU A 60 -20.78 4.50 -2.36
CA GLU A 60 -19.90 5.68 -2.37
C GLU A 60 -18.78 5.57 -1.32
N ARG A 61 -19.06 4.85 -0.21
CA ARG A 61 -18.13 4.62 0.89
C ARG A 61 -18.56 3.39 1.69
N VAL A 62 -17.59 2.68 2.27
CA VAL A 62 -17.83 1.53 3.15
C VAL A 62 -17.22 1.76 4.53
N THR A 63 -17.73 1.06 5.54
CA THR A 63 -17.20 1.06 6.91
C THR A 63 -16.52 -0.29 7.24
N LEU A 64 -15.74 -0.33 8.31
CA LEU A 64 -15.11 -1.56 8.77
C LEU A 64 -16.16 -2.60 9.25
N GLU A 65 -17.25 -2.13 9.83
CA GLU A 65 -18.37 -2.96 10.29
C GLU A 65 -19.06 -3.67 9.12
N GLU A 66 -19.28 -2.97 8.00
CA GLU A 66 -19.88 -3.56 6.80
C GLU A 66 -18.98 -4.63 6.17
N LEU A 67 -17.67 -4.52 6.37
CA LEU A 67 -16.68 -5.45 5.87
C LEU A 67 -16.51 -6.71 6.74
N GLU A 68 -17.03 -6.75 7.97
CA GLU A 68 -16.84 -7.89 8.90
C GLU A 68 -17.36 -9.22 8.37
N GLU A 69 -18.40 -9.21 7.54
CA GLU A 69 -18.98 -10.42 6.96
C GLU A 69 -18.14 -11.00 5.82
N TYR A 70 -17.16 -10.27 5.30
CA TYR A 70 -16.33 -10.64 4.15
C TYR A 70 -14.90 -10.97 4.58
N PRO A 71 -14.19 -11.88 3.89
CA PRO A 71 -12.81 -12.19 4.21
C PRO A 71 -11.88 -11.03 3.82
N CYS A 72 -11.08 -10.59 4.80
CA CYS A 72 -9.98 -9.67 4.58
C CYS A 72 -8.79 -10.43 3.99
N LEU A 73 -8.31 -9.99 2.83
CA LEU A 73 -7.13 -10.55 2.18
C LEU A 73 -5.94 -9.66 2.48
N SER A 74 -4.84 -10.27 2.94
CA SER A 74 -3.60 -9.59 3.27
C SER A 74 -2.40 -10.38 2.78
N TYR A 75 -1.25 -9.71 2.67
CA TYR A 75 0.00 -10.38 2.31
C TYR A 75 0.65 -11.03 3.53
N GLU A 76 1.35 -12.13 3.27
CA GLU A 76 2.22 -12.76 4.24
C GLU A 76 3.46 -11.88 4.46
N GLN A 77 3.82 -11.61 5.72
CA GLN A 77 4.89 -10.67 6.08
C GLN A 77 6.27 -11.34 6.21
N GLY A 78 6.40 -12.63 5.85
CA GLY A 78 7.66 -13.36 5.98
C GLY A 78 8.17 -13.46 7.43
N GLU A 79 9.49 -13.49 7.59
CA GLU A 79 10.15 -13.62 8.91
C GLU A 79 10.01 -12.35 9.78
N TYR A 80 9.84 -11.18 9.17
CA TYR A 80 9.69 -9.89 9.85
C TYR A 80 8.21 -9.55 10.07
N ASN A 81 7.51 -10.42 10.78
CA ASN A 81 6.07 -10.32 11.05
C ASN A 81 5.73 -9.20 12.06
N SER A 82 6.20 -7.99 11.79
CA SER A 82 5.84 -6.80 12.55
C SER A 82 4.80 -5.97 11.81
N PHE A 83 3.74 -5.59 12.51
CA PHE A 83 2.69 -4.72 11.96
C PHE A 83 3.21 -3.36 11.45
N TYR A 84 4.36 -2.91 11.94
CA TYR A 84 4.97 -1.66 11.47
C TYR A 84 5.50 -1.75 10.03
N PHE A 85 5.78 -2.96 9.55
CA PHE A 85 6.27 -3.22 8.20
C PHE A 85 5.21 -3.87 7.29
N ALA A 86 3.96 -3.94 7.76
CA ALA A 86 2.87 -4.51 6.98
C ALA A 86 2.64 -3.70 5.69
N GLU A 87 2.30 -4.39 4.61
CA GLU A 87 1.98 -3.76 3.33
C GLU A 87 0.60 -3.11 3.35
N GLU A 88 -0.30 -3.62 4.19
CA GLU A 88 -1.66 -3.11 4.31
C GLU A 88 -1.79 -2.15 5.49
N ILE A 89 -2.60 -1.14 5.27
CA ILE A 89 -3.02 -0.19 6.27
C ILE A 89 -4.02 -0.85 7.23
N LEU A 90 -4.08 -0.36 8.47
CA LEU A 90 -4.97 -0.91 9.49
C LEU A 90 -4.72 -2.40 9.77
N SER A 91 -3.48 -2.86 9.57
CA SER A 91 -3.05 -4.26 9.80
C SER A 91 -3.22 -4.72 11.25
N THR A 92 -3.27 -3.78 12.21
CA THR A 92 -3.49 -4.07 13.65
C THR A 92 -4.94 -4.35 14.00
N VAL A 93 -5.89 -3.98 13.14
CA VAL A 93 -7.31 -4.21 13.40
C VAL A 93 -7.64 -5.68 13.22
N LYS A 94 -8.13 -6.33 14.28
CA LYS A 94 -8.54 -7.75 14.22
C LYS A 94 -9.69 -7.92 13.24
N ARG A 95 -9.57 -8.91 12.36
CA ARG A 95 -10.61 -9.31 11.40
C ARG A 95 -11.18 -10.65 11.80
N ARG A 96 -12.49 -10.82 11.70
CA ARG A 96 -13.15 -12.11 11.98
C ARG A 96 -12.78 -13.19 10.96
N LYS A 97 -12.63 -12.79 9.70
CA LYS A 97 -12.26 -13.66 8.57
C LYS A 97 -11.03 -13.06 7.91
N GLN A 98 -9.91 -13.75 7.95
CA GLN A 98 -8.66 -13.30 7.34
C GLN A 98 -8.03 -14.43 6.54
N ILE A 99 -7.56 -14.09 5.34
CA ILE A 99 -6.79 -14.98 4.47
C ILE A 99 -5.49 -14.28 4.14
N ARG A 100 -4.37 -14.96 4.33
CA ARG A 100 -3.05 -14.48 3.93
C ARG A 100 -2.62 -15.13 2.64
N VAL A 101 -2.02 -14.35 1.76
CA VAL A 101 -1.53 -14.77 0.45
C VAL A 101 -0.10 -14.32 0.26
N SER A 102 0.63 -14.99 -0.60
CA SER A 102 2.04 -14.68 -0.89
C SER A 102 2.23 -13.79 -2.13
N ASP A 103 1.18 -13.62 -2.95
CA ASP A 103 1.29 -12.88 -4.21
C ASP A 103 -0.01 -12.16 -4.61
N ARG A 104 0.16 -11.14 -5.46
CA ARG A 104 -0.92 -10.28 -5.94
C ARG A 104 -1.95 -11.01 -6.81
N ALA A 105 -1.52 -11.95 -7.65
CA ALA A 105 -2.44 -12.64 -8.55
C ALA A 105 -3.42 -13.51 -7.76
N THR A 106 -2.92 -14.24 -6.76
CA THR A 106 -3.75 -15.00 -5.81
C THR A 106 -4.69 -14.09 -5.05
N LEU A 107 -4.23 -12.92 -4.57
CA LEU A 107 -5.07 -11.96 -3.87
C LEU A 107 -6.25 -11.53 -4.74
N PHE A 108 -6.02 -11.11 -5.99
CA PHE A 108 -7.09 -10.68 -6.88
C PHE A 108 -8.05 -11.81 -7.29
N ASN A 109 -7.56 -13.03 -7.49
CA ASN A 109 -8.41 -14.18 -7.74
C ASN A 109 -9.36 -14.46 -6.55
N LEU A 110 -8.86 -14.33 -5.32
CA LEU A 110 -9.69 -14.51 -4.12
C LEU A 110 -10.64 -13.33 -3.87
N LEU A 111 -10.26 -12.09 -4.20
CA LEU A 111 -11.18 -10.94 -4.20
C LEU A 111 -12.42 -11.25 -5.04
N ILE A 112 -12.22 -11.80 -6.25
CA ILE A 112 -13.30 -12.13 -7.17
C ILE A 112 -14.04 -13.40 -6.70
N GLY A 113 -13.31 -14.47 -6.38
CA GLY A 113 -13.90 -15.80 -6.13
C GLY A 113 -14.59 -15.95 -4.78
N MET A 114 -14.26 -15.12 -3.78
CA MET A 114 -14.75 -15.25 -2.41
C MET A 114 -15.48 -14.01 -1.88
N ASN A 115 -15.72 -13.00 -2.71
CA ASN A 115 -16.19 -11.70 -2.27
C ASN A 115 -15.31 -11.15 -1.11
N GLY A 116 -14.00 -11.29 -1.24
CA GLY A 116 -13.06 -10.75 -0.28
C GLY A 116 -12.79 -9.27 -0.51
N TYR A 117 -12.04 -8.67 0.41
CA TYR A 117 -11.55 -7.30 0.28
C TYR A 117 -10.09 -7.19 0.74
N THR A 118 -9.39 -6.18 0.25
CA THR A 118 -8.10 -5.75 0.80
C THR A 118 -8.10 -4.24 0.99
N ILE A 119 -7.41 -3.75 2.03
CA ILE A 119 -7.32 -2.31 2.31
C ILE A 119 -6.08 -1.76 1.58
N CYS A 120 -6.24 -0.62 0.91
CA CYS A 120 -5.23 -0.07 0.02
C CYS A 120 -5.33 1.46 -0.08
N THR A 121 -4.50 2.05 -0.93
CA THR A 121 -4.50 3.49 -1.25
C THR A 121 -5.59 3.91 -2.23
N GLY A 122 -6.29 2.96 -2.83
CA GLY A 122 -7.28 3.23 -3.88
C GLY A 122 -6.69 3.38 -5.29
N VAL A 123 -5.38 3.50 -5.42
CA VAL A 123 -4.72 3.65 -6.73
C VAL A 123 -4.67 2.30 -7.44
N ILE A 124 -5.34 2.21 -8.58
CA ILE A 124 -5.37 1.01 -9.43
C ILE A 124 -5.34 1.40 -10.90
N SER A 125 -4.49 0.74 -11.69
CA SER A 125 -4.49 0.90 -13.15
C SER A 125 -5.53 0.00 -13.77
N ARG A 126 -6.53 0.56 -14.45
CA ARG A 126 -7.52 -0.19 -15.21
C ARG A 126 -6.92 -0.91 -16.41
N GLU A 127 -5.91 -0.32 -17.02
CA GLU A 127 -5.19 -0.94 -18.15
C GLU A 127 -4.56 -2.29 -17.78
N LEU A 128 -4.05 -2.40 -16.53
CA LEU A 128 -3.38 -3.60 -16.04
C LEU A 128 -4.32 -4.58 -15.34
N ASN A 129 -5.40 -4.12 -14.72
CA ASN A 129 -6.27 -4.93 -13.87
C ASN A 129 -7.68 -5.13 -14.43
N GLY A 130 -8.01 -4.46 -15.55
CA GLY A 130 -9.36 -4.48 -16.13
C GLY A 130 -10.40 -3.82 -15.21
N ASP A 131 -11.67 -4.09 -15.50
CA ASP A 131 -12.82 -3.55 -14.76
C ASP A 131 -13.36 -4.51 -13.68
N SER A 132 -12.65 -5.59 -13.40
CA SER A 132 -13.08 -6.62 -12.45
C SER A 132 -12.91 -6.22 -10.98
N ILE A 133 -12.10 -5.18 -10.70
CA ILE A 133 -11.83 -4.68 -9.36
C ILE A 133 -12.23 -3.21 -9.27
N ASN A 134 -13.04 -2.91 -8.25
CA ASN A 134 -13.43 -1.55 -7.89
C ASN A 134 -12.66 -1.09 -6.65
N SER A 135 -12.33 0.20 -6.65
CA SER A 135 -11.79 0.90 -5.50
C SER A 135 -12.91 1.70 -4.83
N VAL A 136 -13.22 1.38 -3.58
CA VAL A 136 -14.29 2.06 -2.81
C VAL A 136 -13.66 2.74 -1.59
N PRO A 137 -13.94 4.03 -1.32
CA PRO A 137 -13.44 4.72 -0.15
C PRO A 137 -13.84 4.02 1.16
N LEU A 138 -12.90 3.92 2.10
CA LEU A 138 -13.13 3.37 3.44
C LEU A 138 -13.32 4.52 4.43
N SER A 139 -14.35 4.42 5.27
CA SER A 139 -14.56 5.35 6.40
C SER A 139 -13.57 5.01 7.52
N ALA A 140 -12.38 5.58 7.45
CA ALA A 140 -11.37 5.49 8.49
C ALA A 140 -10.61 6.83 8.59
N ASP A 141 -10.34 7.27 9.81
CA ASP A 141 -9.54 8.49 10.06
C ASP A 141 -8.06 8.15 10.02
N GLU A 142 -7.58 7.82 8.82
CA GLU A 142 -6.20 7.50 8.52
C GLU A 142 -5.73 8.24 7.27
N GLU A 143 -4.47 8.65 7.30
CA GLU A 143 -3.75 9.24 6.17
C GLU A 143 -2.55 8.35 5.82
N ILE A 144 -2.40 8.10 4.54
CA ILE A 144 -1.31 7.27 4.02
C ILE A 144 -0.42 8.15 3.18
N ARG A 145 0.82 8.34 3.60
CA ARG A 145 1.83 9.08 2.84
C ARG A 145 2.73 8.09 2.12
N ILE A 146 2.54 7.98 0.82
CA ILE A 146 3.34 7.12 -0.04
C ILE A 146 4.57 7.91 -0.52
N GLY A 147 5.73 7.27 -0.48
CA GLY A 147 6.97 7.89 -0.92
C GLY A 147 8.02 6.87 -1.28
N TYR A 148 9.19 7.38 -1.63
CA TYR A 148 10.35 6.54 -1.86
C TYR A 148 11.42 6.78 -0.80
N ILE A 149 12.21 5.76 -0.54
CA ILE A 149 13.44 5.82 0.24
C ILE A 149 14.64 5.66 -0.67
N CYS A 150 15.72 6.36 -0.34
CA CYS A 150 17.02 6.23 -1.01
C CYS A 150 18.15 6.49 -0.01
N ARG A 151 19.39 6.15 -0.35
CA ARG A 151 20.54 6.43 0.50
C ARG A 151 20.84 7.92 0.52
N LYS A 152 21.10 8.45 1.71
CA LYS A 152 21.43 9.85 1.93
C LYS A 152 22.75 10.23 1.24
N GLY A 153 22.72 11.27 0.43
CA GLY A 153 23.92 11.77 -0.26
C GLY A 153 24.31 11.01 -1.53
N GLU A 154 23.56 9.97 -1.90
CA GLU A 154 23.78 9.25 -3.15
C GLU A 154 22.75 9.63 -4.22
N PRO A 155 23.17 9.88 -5.47
CA PRO A 155 22.25 10.14 -6.57
C PRO A 155 21.48 8.87 -6.94
N LEU A 156 20.20 9.02 -7.31
CA LEU A 156 19.37 7.90 -7.78
C LEU A 156 19.83 7.28 -9.10
N GLY A 157 20.63 8.04 -9.87
CA GLY A 157 21.01 7.69 -11.24
C GLY A 157 19.86 7.82 -12.24
N THR A 158 20.20 7.77 -13.52
CA THR A 158 19.25 8.03 -14.62
C THR A 158 18.02 7.11 -14.59
N LEU A 159 18.21 5.83 -14.26
CA LEU A 159 17.08 4.88 -14.21
C LEU A 159 16.15 5.16 -13.04
N GLY A 160 16.69 5.48 -11.87
CA GLY A 160 15.87 5.82 -10.68
C GLY A 160 15.08 7.11 -10.90
N GLU A 161 15.71 8.15 -11.44
CA GLU A 161 15.04 9.41 -11.77
C GLU A 161 13.92 9.20 -12.81
N ARG A 162 14.20 8.43 -13.87
CA ARG A 162 13.20 8.12 -14.89
C ARG A 162 12.03 7.30 -14.33
N TYR A 163 12.30 6.36 -13.45
CA TYR A 163 11.26 5.58 -12.78
C TYR A 163 10.33 6.50 -11.97
N LEU A 164 10.89 7.41 -11.16
CA LEU A 164 10.09 8.37 -10.38
C LEU A 164 9.30 9.34 -11.26
N GLU A 165 9.87 9.79 -12.37
CA GLU A 165 9.16 10.62 -13.35
C GLU A 165 7.93 9.89 -13.92
N LEU A 166 8.09 8.62 -14.29
CA LEU A 166 6.98 7.80 -14.80
C LEU A 166 5.94 7.54 -13.71
N MET A 167 6.36 7.21 -12.49
CA MET A 167 5.43 7.04 -11.38
C MET A 167 4.56 8.28 -11.16
N ARG A 168 5.15 9.47 -11.15
CA ARG A 168 4.42 10.74 -10.93
C ARG A 168 3.32 10.98 -11.96
N ARG A 169 3.44 10.43 -13.16
CA ARG A 169 2.39 10.54 -14.21
C ARG A 169 1.15 9.70 -13.90
N HIS A 170 1.28 8.69 -13.04
CA HIS A 170 0.19 7.80 -12.64
C HIS A 170 -0.39 8.11 -11.25
N ILE A 171 0.16 9.13 -10.58
CA ILE A 171 -0.37 9.61 -9.29
C ILE A 171 -1.55 10.54 -9.58
N PRO A 172 -2.68 10.41 -8.86
CA PRO A 172 -3.80 11.35 -8.97
C PRO A 172 -3.33 12.78 -8.71
N GLN A 173 -3.73 13.73 -9.58
CA GLN A 173 -3.24 15.11 -9.52
C GLN A 173 -3.76 15.91 -8.32
N ASP A 174 -4.88 15.49 -7.73
CA ASP A 174 -5.49 16.15 -6.57
C ASP A 174 -4.70 15.95 -5.27
N ASP A 175 -3.79 14.96 -5.25
CA ASP A 175 -2.92 14.61 -4.11
C ASP A 175 -1.43 14.93 -4.38
N ALA A 176 -1.10 15.46 -5.53
CA ALA A 176 0.27 15.87 -5.85
C ALA A 176 0.62 17.14 -5.07
N ILE A 177 1.60 17.03 -4.24
CA ILE A 177 2.14 17.98 -3.28
C ILE A 177 2.32 19.38 -3.90
N ALA A 178 1.75 20.39 -3.23
CA ALA A 178 2.26 21.74 -3.24
C ALA A 178 3.55 21.83 -2.38
#